data_5eda9d2908e412af224c95b7b471b117
#
_entry.id   5eda9d2908e412af224c95b7b471b117
#
_cell.length_a   1.000
_cell.length_b   1.000
_cell.length_c   1.000
_cell.angle_alpha   90.00
_cell.angle_beta   90.00
_cell.angle_gamma   90.00
#
_symmetry.space_group_name_H-M   'P 1'
#
loop_
_entity.id
_entity.type
_entity.pdbx_description
1 polymer ?
#
loop_
_entity_poly.entity_id
_entity_poly.type
_entity_poly.pdbx_seq_one_letter_code
_entity_poly.pdbx_strand_id
1 'polypeptide(L)'
;MLHDKAGGTGTYADPITVAVGHSMATGKDVLDYPAGTRFYLPYVRRYFIVEDTCGDGSTPQNVPCHNLATAQKGATTWIDLYVGGGSGDNRSAVTACAETITALHQLIINPASNYPVVVGPLFQSGQCTRLY
;
A
#
# COMPACT_ATOMS: atom_id res chain seq x y z
N MET A 1 -3.77 -13.96 6.91
CA MET A 1 -3.18 -13.13 5.85
C MET A 1 -3.12 -13.92 4.56
N LEU A 2 -3.33 -13.26 3.44
CA LEU A 2 -3.30 -13.89 2.13
C LEU A 2 -1.89 -14.32 1.72
N HIS A 3 -0.89 -13.50 2.07
CA HIS A 3 0.52 -13.77 1.76
C HIS A 3 1.33 -13.94 3.05
N ASP A 4 2.29 -14.87 3.04
CA ASP A 4 3.23 -15.04 4.14
C ASP A 4 4.24 -13.89 4.22
N LYS A 5 4.55 -13.30 3.07
CA LYS A 5 5.43 -12.15 2.92
C LYS A 5 4.76 -11.12 2.03
N ALA A 6 5.15 -9.87 2.16
CA ALA A 6 4.66 -8.82 1.27
C ALA A 6 4.87 -9.24 -0.19
N GLY A 7 3.86 -9.05 -1.02
CA GLY A 7 3.90 -9.48 -2.41
C GLY A 7 2.57 -9.28 -3.10
N GLY A 8 2.35 -10.04 -4.15
CA GLY A 8 1.13 -10.03 -4.94
C GLY A 8 1.33 -9.50 -6.35
N THR A 9 0.39 -9.82 -7.22
CA THR A 9 0.43 -9.44 -8.65
C THR A 9 -0.52 -8.30 -8.98
N GLY A 10 -1.34 -7.86 -8.02
CA GLY A 10 -2.27 -6.76 -8.21
C GLY A 10 -3.62 -7.15 -8.80
N THR A 11 -3.87 -8.43 -8.99
CA THR A 11 -5.19 -8.93 -9.38
C THR A 11 -6.12 -8.94 -8.17
N TYR A 12 -7.42 -9.06 -8.41
CA TYR A 12 -8.38 -9.19 -7.30
C TYR A 12 -8.10 -10.42 -6.44
N ALA A 13 -7.74 -11.55 -7.06
CA ALA A 13 -7.44 -12.80 -6.37
C ALA A 13 -6.06 -12.79 -5.70
N ASP A 14 -5.12 -12.01 -6.21
CA ASP A 14 -3.76 -11.91 -5.68
C ASP A 14 -3.34 -10.44 -5.58
N PRO A 15 -4.01 -9.67 -4.71
CA PRO A 15 -3.72 -8.24 -4.53
C PRO A 15 -2.36 -8.03 -3.88
N ILE A 16 -1.80 -6.84 -4.12
CA ILE A 16 -0.50 -6.47 -3.55
C ILE A 16 -0.70 -6.04 -2.09
N THR A 17 0.25 -6.43 -1.25
CA THR A 17 0.27 -6.05 0.17
C THR A 17 0.33 -4.54 0.34
N VAL A 18 -0.49 -4.00 1.24
CA VAL A 18 -0.36 -2.65 1.76
C VAL A 18 -0.28 -2.66 3.27
N ALA A 19 0.44 -1.69 3.82
CA ALA A 19 0.44 -1.38 5.23
C ALA A 19 -0.44 -0.15 5.48
N VAL A 20 -1.15 -0.15 6.61
CA VAL A 20 -1.98 0.97 7.03
C VAL A 20 -1.57 1.43 8.42
N GLY A 21 -1.91 2.66 8.76
CA GLY A 21 -1.71 3.17 10.10
C GLY A 21 -2.51 2.39 11.13
N HIS A 22 -2.13 2.50 12.38
CA HIS A 22 -2.79 1.81 13.48
C HIS A 22 -2.71 2.63 14.77
N SER A 23 -3.50 2.23 15.76
CA SER A 23 -3.57 2.87 17.06
C SER A 23 -3.55 1.83 18.17
N MET A 24 -2.81 2.12 19.22
CA MET A 24 -2.81 1.32 20.45
C MET A 24 -3.42 2.10 21.63
N ALA A 25 -4.11 3.19 21.36
CA ALA A 25 -4.67 4.09 22.37
C ALA A 25 -5.68 3.40 23.30
N THR A 26 -6.36 2.35 22.81
CA THR A 26 -7.36 1.59 23.58
C THR A 26 -6.78 0.37 24.29
N GLY A 27 -5.46 0.16 24.24
CA GLY A 27 -4.80 -1.03 24.78
C GLY A 27 -4.80 -2.22 23.83
N LYS A 28 -5.39 -2.07 22.66
CA LYS A 28 -5.39 -3.06 21.58
C LYS A 28 -4.87 -2.41 20.31
N ASP A 29 -4.23 -3.21 19.46
CA ASP A 29 -3.78 -2.75 18.15
C ASP A 29 -4.97 -2.70 17.19
N VAL A 30 -5.39 -1.49 16.84
CA VAL A 30 -6.53 -1.26 15.94
C VAL A 30 -5.99 -0.64 14.66
N LEU A 31 -6.15 -1.35 13.55
CA LEU A 31 -5.74 -0.89 12.23
C LEU A 31 -6.75 0.12 11.68
N ASP A 32 -6.27 1.12 10.93
CA ASP A 32 -7.13 2.11 10.27
C ASP A 32 -8.12 1.45 9.32
N TYR A 33 -7.71 0.33 8.71
CA TYR A 33 -8.56 -0.56 7.93
C TYR A 33 -8.28 -1.99 8.37
N PRO A 34 -9.30 -2.82 8.59
CA PRO A 34 -9.09 -4.20 9.03
C PRO A 34 -8.22 -5.00 8.05
N ALA A 35 -7.43 -5.93 8.59
CA ALA A 35 -6.69 -6.88 7.76
C ALA A 35 -7.65 -7.59 6.80
N GLY A 36 -7.25 -7.73 5.55
CA GLY A 36 -8.08 -8.30 4.50
C GLY A 36 -8.92 -7.29 3.73
N THR A 37 -8.94 -6.02 4.13
CA THR A 37 -9.60 -4.96 3.34
C THR A 37 -8.89 -4.82 2.01
N ARG A 38 -9.64 -4.86 0.92
CA ARG A 38 -9.12 -4.63 -0.43
C ARG A 38 -9.32 -3.20 -0.86
N PHE A 39 -8.34 -2.70 -1.62
CA PHE A 39 -8.39 -1.42 -2.31
C PHE A 39 -8.13 -1.63 -3.79
N TYR A 40 -8.65 -0.75 -4.62
CA TYR A 40 -8.23 -0.63 -6.01
C TYR A 40 -7.70 0.79 -6.24
N LEU A 41 -6.50 0.90 -6.79
CA LEU A 41 -5.87 2.16 -7.10
C LEU A 41 -5.87 2.36 -8.62
N PRO A 42 -6.76 3.22 -9.14
CA PRO A 42 -6.89 3.41 -10.58
C PRO A 42 -5.61 3.90 -11.26
N TYR A 43 -4.81 4.72 -10.58
CA TYR A 43 -3.62 5.30 -11.19
C TYR A 43 -2.47 4.30 -11.43
N VAL A 44 -2.53 3.12 -10.81
CA VAL A 44 -1.58 2.02 -11.07
C VAL A 44 -2.29 0.77 -11.60
N ARG A 45 -3.62 0.80 -11.72
CA ARG A 45 -4.47 -0.30 -12.21
C ARG A 45 -4.19 -1.62 -11.53
N ARG A 46 -4.17 -1.61 -10.19
CA ARG A 46 -3.93 -2.81 -9.40
C ARG A 46 -4.77 -2.81 -8.14
N TYR A 47 -5.06 -4.02 -7.67
CA TYR A 47 -5.70 -4.28 -6.38
C TYR A 47 -4.65 -4.44 -5.29
N PHE A 48 -5.03 -4.05 -4.09
CA PHE A 48 -4.20 -4.11 -2.88
C PHE A 48 -5.00 -4.69 -1.74
N ILE A 49 -4.31 -5.26 -0.75
CA ILE A 49 -4.94 -5.86 0.42
C ILE A 49 -4.16 -5.46 1.69
N VAL A 50 -4.91 -5.13 2.73
CA VAL A 50 -4.31 -4.79 4.03
C VAL A 50 -3.80 -6.06 4.69
N GLU A 51 -2.49 -6.14 4.87
CA GLU A 51 -1.81 -7.28 5.49
C GLU A 51 -0.73 -6.85 6.47
N ASP A 52 -0.51 -5.54 6.64
CA ASP A 52 0.58 -5.04 7.47
C ASP A 52 0.20 -3.69 8.08
N THR A 53 1.02 -3.22 8.98
CA THR A 53 0.85 -1.91 9.63
C THR A 53 2.08 -1.05 9.38
N CYS A 54 1.87 0.27 9.29
CA CYS A 54 2.95 1.25 9.27
C CYS A 54 2.80 2.21 10.47
N GLY A 55 3.94 2.67 10.98
CA GLY A 55 4.04 3.43 12.22
C GLY A 55 4.62 2.56 13.33
N ASP A 56 5.84 2.91 13.76
CA ASP A 56 6.59 2.15 14.76
C ASP A 56 6.40 2.72 16.16
N GLY A 57 6.82 1.93 17.16
CA GLY A 57 6.85 2.34 18.56
C GLY A 57 5.57 2.02 19.30
N SER A 58 5.50 2.50 20.55
CA SER A 58 4.38 2.21 21.46
C SER A 58 3.16 3.10 21.26
N THR A 59 3.31 4.17 20.47
CA THR A 59 2.23 5.12 20.17
C THR A 59 2.09 5.34 18.66
N PRO A 60 1.75 4.29 17.89
CA PRO A 60 1.66 4.39 16.43
C PRO A 60 0.60 5.39 15.97
N GLN A 61 -0.39 5.69 16.79
CA GLN A 61 -1.42 6.69 16.48
C GLN A 61 -0.87 8.11 16.38
N ASN A 62 0.33 8.37 16.91
CA ASN A 62 0.94 9.70 16.93
C ASN A 62 1.99 9.91 15.83
N VAL A 63 2.26 8.88 15.03
CA VAL A 63 3.27 8.93 13.97
C VAL A 63 2.61 8.87 12.59
N PRO A 64 3.34 9.15 11.50
CA PRO A 64 2.81 9.05 10.14
C PRO A 64 2.16 7.69 9.88
N CYS A 65 1.28 7.64 8.91
CA CYS A 65 0.32 6.63 8.53
C CYS A 65 -1.01 6.80 9.25
N HIS A 66 -1.07 6.71 10.57
CA HIS A 66 -2.30 7.00 11.30
C HIS A 66 -2.52 8.51 11.45
N ASN A 67 -1.47 9.22 11.87
CA ASN A 67 -1.53 10.68 12.02
C ASN A 67 -1.27 11.36 10.66
N LEU A 68 -2.30 11.99 10.09
CA LEU A 68 -2.23 12.61 8.77
C LEU A 68 -1.64 14.02 8.78
N ALA A 69 -1.08 14.49 9.90
CA ALA A 69 -0.56 15.86 10.03
C ALA A 69 0.54 16.19 9.02
N THR A 70 1.33 15.19 8.60
CA THR A 70 2.42 15.36 7.62
C THR A 70 2.02 14.89 6.22
N ALA A 71 0.79 14.43 6.02
CA ALA A 71 0.30 14.04 4.71
C ALA A 71 0.04 15.25 3.81
N GLN A 72 -0.08 15.02 2.51
CA GLN A 72 -0.46 16.06 1.59
C GLN A 72 -1.84 16.62 1.93
N LYS A 73 -2.01 17.92 1.73
CA LYS A 73 -3.27 18.58 2.03
C LYS A 73 -4.41 17.94 1.23
N GLY A 74 -5.50 17.62 1.92
CA GLY A 74 -6.65 16.95 1.32
C GLY A 74 -6.64 15.43 1.45
N ALA A 75 -5.56 14.85 1.98
CA ALA A 75 -5.51 13.41 2.21
C ALA A 75 -6.47 13.02 3.34
N THR A 76 -7.24 11.95 3.09
CA THR A 76 -8.16 11.37 4.08
C THR A 76 -7.71 9.98 4.53
N THR A 77 -6.70 9.42 3.86
CA THR A 77 -6.18 8.09 4.11
C THR A 77 -4.69 8.07 3.77
N TRP A 78 -3.93 7.33 4.53
CA TRP A 78 -2.51 7.08 4.27
C TRP A 78 -2.30 5.58 4.21
N ILE A 79 -1.84 5.08 3.07
CA ILE A 79 -1.47 3.67 2.90
C ILE A 79 -0.04 3.60 2.37
N ASP A 80 0.64 2.53 2.72
CA ASP A 80 2.02 2.28 2.31
C ASP A 80 2.06 1.04 1.43
N LEU A 81 2.38 1.23 0.14
CA LEU A 81 2.32 0.17 -0.87
C LEU A 81 3.61 -0.63 -0.90
N TYR A 82 3.49 -1.96 -0.96
CA TYR A 82 4.63 -2.79 -1.29
C TYR A 82 4.95 -2.63 -2.78
N VAL A 83 6.12 -2.07 -3.06
CA VAL A 83 6.52 -1.74 -4.43
C VAL A 83 7.08 -2.94 -5.18
N GLY A 84 7.65 -3.90 -4.46
CA GLY A 84 8.32 -5.04 -5.04
C GLY A 84 9.83 -4.88 -5.01
N GLY A 85 10.51 -5.54 -5.93
CA GLY A 85 11.95 -5.58 -5.95
C GLY A 85 12.50 -6.82 -5.26
N GLY A 86 13.39 -7.53 -5.93
CA GLY A 86 14.06 -8.70 -5.38
C GLY A 86 15.49 -8.39 -4.94
N SER A 87 16.17 -9.40 -4.43
CA SER A 87 17.54 -9.27 -3.95
C SER A 87 18.54 -8.86 -5.05
N GLY A 88 18.20 -9.08 -6.31
CA GLY A 88 19.02 -8.67 -7.45
C GLY A 88 18.71 -7.27 -7.99
N ASP A 89 17.71 -6.59 -7.45
CA ASP A 89 17.31 -5.28 -7.95
C ASP A 89 18.12 -4.16 -7.32
N ASN A 90 18.28 -3.08 -8.10
CA ASN A 90 18.96 -1.88 -7.62
C ASN A 90 18.06 -1.13 -6.63
N ARG A 91 18.54 -1.00 -5.39
CA ARG A 91 17.77 -0.34 -4.32
C ARG A 91 17.40 1.10 -4.67
N SER A 92 18.32 1.85 -5.33
CA SER A 92 18.05 3.22 -5.73
C SER A 92 16.92 3.30 -6.76
N ALA A 93 16.85 2.34 -7.69
CA ALA A 93 15.78 2.28 -8.68
C ALA A 93 14.44 1.95 -8.04
N VAL A 94 14.40 1.04 -7.06
CA VAL A 94 13.19 0.71 -6.31
C VAL A 94 12.71 1.92 -5.51
N THR A 95 13.61 2.63 -4.85
CA THR A 95 13.29 3.85 -4.09
C THR A 95 12.74 4.94 -5.02
N ALA A 96 13.36 5.14 -6.18
CA ALA A 96 12.87 6.11 -7.16
C ALA A 96 11.46 5.75 -7.66
N CYS A 97 11.18 4.47 -7.85
CA CYS A 97 9.84 4.00 -8.20
C CYS A 97 8.83 4.34 -7.10
N ALA A 98 9.17 4.04 -5.85
CA ALA A 98 8.31 4.35 -4.72
C ALA A 98 8.02 5.85 -4.63
N GLU A 99 9.01 6.70 -4.83
CA GLU A 99 8.84 8.16 -4.83
C GLU A 99 7.94 8.63 -5.96
N THR A 100 8.06 8.04 -7.14
CA THR A 100 7.20 8.36 -8.29
C THR A 100 5.73 8.05 -8.01
N ILE A 101 5.46 6.96 -7.29
CA ILE A 101 4.10 6.52 -6.96
C ILE A 101 3.54 7.32 -5.79
N THR A 102 4.40 7.80 -4.88
CA THR A 102 3.98 8.51 -3.67
C THR A 102 3.37 9.87 -4.05
N ALA A 103 2.06 9.98 -3.91
CA ALA A 103 1.34 11.21 -4.18
C ALA A 103 -0.09 11.09 -3.64
N LEU A 104 -0.83 12.19 -3.71
CA LEU A 104 -2.26 12.19 -3.39
C LEU A 104 -3.04 11.68 -4.60
N HIS A 105 -3.65 10.51 -4.47
CA HIS A 105 -4.46 9.88 -5.49
C HIS A 105 -5.75 9.34 -4.90
N GLN A 106 -6.70 9.05 -5.77
CA GLN A 106 -7.94 8.39 -5.36
C GLN A 106 -7.72 6.89 -5.20
N LEU A 107 -8.43 6.30 -4.22
CA LEU A 107 -8.52 4.87 -4.05
C LEU A 107 -9.97 4.45 -3.88
N ILE A 108 -10.26 3.19 -4.21
CA ILE A 108 -11.58 2.61 -4.06
C ILE A 108 -11.50 1.55 -2.96
N ILE A 109 -12.30 1.73 -1.92
CA ILE A 109 -12.35 0.80 -0.78
C ILE A 109 -13.39 -0.26 -1.07
N ASN A 110 -13.06 -1.53 -0.79
CA ASN A 110 -13.92 -2.68 -1.07
C ASN A 110 -14.42 -2.69 -2.52
N PRO A 111 -13.49 -2.66 -3.49
CA PRO A 111 -13.85 -2.50 -4.89
C PRO A 111 -14.53 -3.76 -5.45
N ALA A 112 -15.28 -3.56 -6.55
CA ALA A 112 -15.74 -4.67 -7.37
C ALA A 112 -14.54 -5.42 -7.97
N SER A 113 -14.74 -6.70 -8.32
CA SER A 113 -13.64 -7.58 -8.78
C SER A 113 -13.26 -7.42 -10.25
N ASN A 114 -13.91 -6.53 -10.98
CA ASN A 114 -13.80 -6.44 -12.44
C ASN A 114 -13.17 -5.15 -12.97
N TYR A 115 -12.45 -4.42 -12.13
CA TYR A 115 -11.69 -3.26 -12.60
C TYR A 115 -10.51 -3.69 -13.49
N PRO A 116 -10.09 -2.85 -14.44
CA PRO A 116 -8.93 -3.16 -15.30
C PRO A 116 -7.65 -3.34 -14.48
N VAL A 117 -6.89 -4.39 -14.77
CA VAL A 117 -5.66 -4.73 -14.03
C VAL A 117 -4.49 -4.84 -14.98
N VAL A 118 -3.37 -4.23 -14.60
CA VAL A 118 -2.05 -4.53 -15.16
C VAL A 118 -1.39 -5.51 -14.19
N VAL A 119 -1.19 -6.74 -14.62
CA VAL A 119 -0.69 -7.82 -13.75
C VAL A 119 0.80 -7.64 -13.49
N GLY A 120 1.20 -7.77 -12.22
CA GLY A 120 2.58 -7.73 -11.79
C GLY A 120 2.83 -6.74 -10.65
N PRO A 121 3.96 -6.86 -9.94
CA PRO A 121 4.31 -5.91 -8.91
C PRO A 121 4.56 -4.51 -9.49
N LEU A 122 4.60 -3.50 -8.62
CA LEU A 122 4.79 -2.12 -9.05
C LEU A 122 6.20 -1.88 -9.60
N PHE A 123 7.19 -2.59 -9.09
CA PHE A 123 8.55 -2.60 -9.64
C PHE A 123 8.92 -4.03 -10.01
N GLN A 124 9.32 -4.24 -11.27
CA GLN A 124 9.62 -5.57 -11.74
C GLN A 124 10.60 -5.48 -12.92
N SER A 125 11.57 -6.39 -12.96
CA SER A 125 12.56 -6.48 -14.06
C SER A 125 13.28 -5.16 -14.31
N GLY A 126 13.61 -4.44 -13.25
CA GLY A 126 14.31 -3.16 -13.32
C GLY A 126 13.45 -1.97 -13.74
N GLN A 127 12.13 -2.15 -13.84
CA GLN A 127 11.23 -1.10 -14.33
C GLN A 127 10.10 -0.81 -13.34
N CYS A 128 9.81 0.49 -13.19
CA CYS A 128 8.66 0.97 -12.43
C CYS A 128 7.38 0.88 -13.27
N THR A 129 6.26 0.63 -12.60
CA THR A 129 4.96 0.61 -13.25
C THR A 129 4.65 1.94 -13.96
N ARG A 130 3.87 1.84 -15.03
CA ARG A 130 3.29 3.02 -15.66
C ARG A 130 2.21 3.61 -14.73
N LEU A 131 2.08 4.93 -14.74
CA LEU A 131 0.98 5.66 -14.09
C LEU A 131 -0.08 6.01 -15.11
N TYR A 132 -1.33 5.95 -14.69
CA TYR A 132 -2.49 6.17 -15.57
C TYR A 132 -3.31 7.39 -15.18
#